data_a2d3c7eb5f422b7e7f7d9aaaab20db14
#
_entry.id   a2d3c7eb5f422b7e7f7d9aaaab20db14
#
_cell.length_a   1.000
_cell.length_b   1.000
_cell.length_c   1.000
_cell.angle_alpha   90.00
_cell.angle_beta   90.00
_cell.angle_gamma   90.00
#
_symmetry.space_group_name_H-M   'P 1'
#
loop_
_entity.id
_entity.type
_entity.pdbx_description
1 polymer ?
#
loop_
_entity_poly.entity_id
_entity_poly.type
_entity_poly.pdbx_seq_one_letter_code
_entity_poly.pdbx_strand_id
1 'polypeptide(L)'
;MNIVHCIYSFNMGGAETMLINIMNEQVISHNITLIIINESYSQILLNQVDKRVRIIKLRRPIGSRNPWYFLRLNIILLRSGANVVHLHSSTLIDLLFGIRNKLCYTCHDIGINFSPKKVAKVFAISCAVKKDIQERYQSDNVFIINNGIKLEDVKVKESHFLPARRVVRIVNVARLDHEKKGQDILIGAIALLRERGIEHLCVDFIGEGNSRKILEEFSENLNVSEQVRFLGLKDRTYIYQHLCDYDFMCHPSRFEGFGLVVAEGMAAKLPVLVSTGDGPYEIIGQGKYGFSFENGSVESCADALQYMIQNYHEIVSKVDIARKHIEKEYSVESMVARYNEAYIE
;
A
#
# COMPACT_ATOMS: atom_id res chain seq x y z
N MET A 1 -3.06 -26.00 8.14
CA MET A 1 -4.49 -25.63 8.14
C MET A 1 -5.01 -25.60 6.71
N ASN A 2 -6.34 -25.66 6.55
CA ASN A 2 -7.02 -25.40 5.29
C ASN A 2 -7.55 -23.95 5.32
N ILE A 3 -6.98 -23.08 4.51
CA ILE A 3 -7.34 -21.65 4.46
C ILE A 3 -7.98 -21.36 3.11
N VAL A 4 -9.14 -20.71 3.13
CA VAL A 4 -9.86 -20.30 1.92
C VAL A 4 -9.90 -18.78 1.85
N HIS A 5 -9.27 -18.20 0.84
CA HIS A 5 -9.37 -16.78 0.53
C HIS A 5 -10.49 -16.52 -0.47
N CYS A 6 -11.33 -15.50 -0.21
CA CYS A 6 -12.43 -15.11 -1.08
C CYS A 6 -12.29 -13.65 -1.51
N ILE A 7 -12.44 -13.41 -2.81
CA ILE A 7 -12.41 -12.08 -3.41
C ILE A 7 -13.46 -11.98 -4.52
N TYR A 8 -14.04 -10.79 -4.75
CA TYR A 8 -15.01 -10.61 -5.83
C TYR A 8 -14.39 -10.70 -7.22
N SER A 9 -13.42 -9.84 -7.48
CA SER A 9 -12.70 -9.76 -8.74
C SER A 9 -11.20 -9.84 -8.45
N PHE A 10 -10.40 -10.25 -9.44
CA PHE A 10 -8.97 -10.44 -9.25
C PHE A 10 -8.20 -9.70 -10.36
N ASN A 11 -8.25 -8.37 -10.29
CA ASN A 11 -7.65 -7.46 -11.28
C ASN A 11 -6.41 -6.77 -10.72
N MET A 12 -5.76 -5.93 -11.53
CA MET A 12 -4.59 -5.16 -11.10
C MET A 12 -4.97 -4.17 -9.99
N GLY A 13 -4.45 -4.40 -8.79
CA GLY A 13 -4.66 -3.56 -7.61
C GLY A 13 -3.76 -3.94 -6.44
N GLY A 14 -3.65 -3.04 -5.45
CA GLY A 14 -2.82 -3.26 -4.26
C GLY A 14 -3.30 -4.42 -3.40
N ALA A 15 -4.61 -4.56 -3.21
CA ALA A 15 -5.20 -5.64 -2.41
C ALA A 15 -4.98 -7.02 -3.04
N GLU A 16 -5.11 -7.12 -4.37
CA GLU A 16 -4.90 -8.37 -5.11
C GLU A 16 -3.43 -8.78 -5.11
N THR A 17 -2.52 -7.83 -5.30
CA THR A 17 -1.08 -8.10 -5.21
C THR A 17 -0.70 -8.54 -3.79
N MET A 18 -1.27 -7.92 -2.77
CA MET A 18 -1.08 -8.32 -1.38
C MET A 18 -1.60 -9.73 -1.13
N LEU A 19 -2.78 -10.06 -1.66
CA LEU A 19 -3.36 -11.40 -1.55
C LEU A 19 -2.49 -12.48 -2.21
N ILE A 20 -1.86 -12.17 -3.36
CA ILE A 20 -0.89 -13.07 -3.99
C ILE A 20 0.29 -13.34 -3.05
N ASN A 21 0.86 -12.29 -2.47
CA ASN A 21 1.97 -12.43 -1.54
C ASN A 21 1.59 -13.30 -0.31
N ILE A 22 0.41 -13.04 0.28
CA ILE A 22 -0.11 -13.82 1.40
C ILE A 22 -0.25 -15.30 1.02
N MET A 23 -0.91 -15.60 -0.09
CA MET A 23 -1.16 -16.97 -0.51
C MET A 23 0.12 -17.73 -0.85
N ASN A 24 1.04 -17.09 -1.57
CA ASN A 24 2.30 -17.70 -1.99
C ASN A 24 3.21 -18.04 -0.80
N GLU A 25 3.17 -17.22 0.25
CA GLU A 25 3.89 -17.50 1.49
C GLU A 25 3.16 -18.56 2.34
N GLN A 26 1.85 -18.45 2.50
CA GLN A 26 1.06 -19.41 3.29
C GLN A 26 1.07 -20.83 2.71
N VAL A 27 1.16 -20.99 1.39
CA VAL A 27 1.11 -22.32 0.75
C VAL A 27 2.34 -23.17 1.08
N ILE A 28 3.39 -22.58 1.62
CA ILE A 28 4.58 -23.30 2.12
C ILE A 28 4.21 -24.26 3.26
N SER A 29 3.28 -23.84 4.13
CA SER A 29 2.92 -24.58 5.36
C SER A 29 1.43 -24.96 5.48
N HIS A 30 0.58 -24.45 4.57
CA HIS A 30 -0.86 -24.62 4.64
C HIS A 30 -1.48 -25.01 3.28
N ASN A 31 -2.67 -25.61 3.31
CA ASN A 31 -3.45 -25.85 2.11
C ASN A 31 -4.27 -24.61 1.78
N ILE A 32 -3.99 -23.96 0.66
CA ILE A 32 -4.59 -22.69 0.28
C ILE A 32 -5.56 -22.87 -0.89
N THR A 33 -6.74 -22.28 -0.75
CA THR A 33 -7.73 -22.18 -1.83
C THR A 33 -8.10 -20.72 -2.06
N LEU A 34 -8.01 -20.25 -3.32
CA LEU A 34 -8.54 -18.95 -3.75
C LEU A 34 -9.88 -19.13 -4.44
N ILE A 35 -10.91 -18.42 -3.96
CA ILE A 35 -12.22 -18.37 -4.62
C ILE A 35 -12.41 -16.96 -5.23
N ILE A 36 -12.51 -16.89 -6.55
CA ILE A 36 -12.83 -15.68 -7.30
C ILE A 36 -14.30 -15.75 -7.70
N ILE A 37 -15.08 -14.75 -7.29
CA ILE A 37 -16.54 -14.78 -7.44
C ILE A 37 -16.96 -14.30 -8.81
N ASN A 38 -16.51 -13.13 -9.24
CA ASN A 38 -16.87 -12.56 -10.53
C ASN A 38 -16.05 -13.20 -11.68
N GLU A 39 -16.54 -13.01 -12.89
CA GLU A 39 -15.82 -13.41 -14.11
C GLU A 39 -14.64 -12.46 -14.47
N SER A 40 -14.50 -11.36 -13.75
CA SER A 40 -13.44 -10.36 -13.96
C SER A 40 -12.17 -10.74 -13.19
N TYR A 41 -11.13 -11.13 -13.91
CA TYR A 41 -9.82 -11.44 -13.35
C TYR A 41 -8.70 -11.26 -14.41
N SER A 42 -7.54 -10.85 -13.95
CA SER A 42 -6.33 -10.74 -14.77
C SER A 42 -5.60 -12.09 -14.84
N GLN A 43 -5.37 -12.59 -16.05
CA GLN A 43 -4.56 -13.79 -16.24
C GLN A 43 -3.10 -13.56 -15.84
N ILE A 44 -2.59 -12.33 -15.99
CA ILE A 44 -1.23 -11.95 -15.58
C ILE A 44 -1.06 -12.15 -14.07
N LEU A 45 -2.04 -11.70 -13.28
CA LEU A 45 -2.01 -11.89 -11.83
C LEU A 45 -2.17 -13.36 -11.42
N LEU A 46 -3.05 -14.09 -12.11
CA LEU A 46 -3.22 -15.53 -11.85
C LEU A 46 -1.94 -16.34 -12.09
N ASN A 47 -1.14 -15.93 -13.07
CA ASN A 47 0.15 -16.56 -13.35
C ASN A 47 1.21 -16.32 -12.26
N GLN A 48 1.01 -15.33 -11.38
CA GLN A 48 1.87 -15.03 -10.24
C GLN A 48 1.49 -15.83 -8.98
N VAL A 49 0.32 -16.47 -8.98
CA VAL A 49 -0.13 -17.32 -7.88
C VAL A 49 0.60 -18.66 -7.95
N ASP A 50 1.16 -19.12 -6.82
CA ASP A 50 1.85 -20.40 -6.73
C ASP A 50 0.93 -21.56 -7.19
N LYS A 51 1.49 -22.48 -7.96
CA LYS A 51 0.76 -23.61 -8.55
C LYS A 51 0.13 -24.56 -7.53
N ARG A 52 0.59 -24.54 -6.28
CA ARG A 52 0.03 -25.31 -5.16
C ARG A 52 -1.30 -24.72 -4.64
N VAL A 53 -1.58 -23.45 -4.92
CA VAL A 53 -2.85 -22.80 -4.55
C VAL A 53 -3.96 -23.33 -5.44
N ARG A 54 -5.00 -23.88 -4.82
CA ARG A 54 -6.20 -24.31 -5.54
C ARG A 54 -7.07 -23.10 -5.91
N ILE A 55 -7.35 -22.89 -7.19
CA ILE A 55 -8.18 -21.78 -7.67
C ILE A 55 -9.57 -22.25 -8.07
N ILE A 56 -10.62 -21.64 -7.50
CA ILE A 56 -12.02 -21.87 -7.84
C ILE A 56 -12.61 -20.58 -8.39
N LYS A 57 -13.14 -20.63 -9.61
CA LYS A 57 -13.80 -19.49 -10.28
C LYS A 57 -15.30 -19.73 -10.34
N LEU A 58 -16.09 -18.87 -9.69
CA LEU A 58 -17.56 -18.96 -9.73
C LEU A 58 -18.14 -18.37 -11.02
N ARG A 59 -17.39 -17.47 -11.69
CA ARG A 59 -17.76 -16.84 -12.96
C ARG A 59 -19.08 -16.10 -12.90
N ARG A 60 -19.34 -15.37 -11.82
CA ARG A 60 -20.53 -14.52 -11.68
C ARG A 60 -20.38 -13.31 -12.59
N PRO A 61 -21.33 -13.01 -13.50
CA PRO A 61 -21.32 -11.78 -14.28
C PRO A 61 -21.34 -10.55 -13.37
N ILE A 62 -20.56 -9.52 -13.71
CA ILE A 62 -20.53 -8.26 -12.97
C ILE A 62 -21.94 -7.65 -12.97
N GLY A 63 -22.40 -7.19 -11.80
CA GLY A 63 -23.75 -6.64 -11.64
C GLY A 63 -24.89 -7.67 -11.53
N SER A 64 -24.62 -8.97 -11.70
CA SER A 64 -25.64 -10.01 -11.57
C SER A 64 -26.27 -10.01 -10.16
N ARG A 65 -27.61 -9.99 -10.09
CA ARG A 65 -28.38 -10.13 -8.85
C ARG A 65 -28.81 -11.57 -8.55
N ASN A 66 -28.38 -12.55 -9.36
CA ASN A 66 -28.78 -13.96 -9.19
C ASN A 66 -28.18 -14.53 -7.89
N PRO A 67 -29.00 -14.92 -6.89
CA PRO A 67 -28.56 -15.41 -5.60
C PRO A 67 -27.87 -16.78 -5.66
N TRP A 68 -28.06 -17.51 -6.78
CA TRP A 68 -27.51 -18.85 -6.97
C TRP A 68 -25.99 -18.89 -6.82
N TYR A 69 -25.27 -17.85 -7.25
CA TYR A 69 -23.80 -17.77 -7.09
C TYR A 69 -23.37 -17.75 -5.63
N PHE A 70 -24.11 -17.04 -4.77
CA PHE A 70 -23.82 -16.97 -3.34
C PHE A 70 -24.25 -18.23 -2.60
N LEU A 71 -25.38 -18.86 -3.01
CA LEU A 71 -25.76 -20.17 -2.50
C LEU A 71 -24.68 -21.22 -2.82
N ARG A 72 -24.20 -21.25 -4.07
CA ARG A 72 -23.09 -22.11 -4.49
C ARG A 72 -21.81 -21.84 -3.70
N LEU A 73 -21.47 -20.55 -3.46
CA LEU A 73 -20.34 -20.17 -2.63
C LEU A 73 -20.47 -20.76 -1.22
N ASN A 74 -21.61 -20.57 -0.56
CA ASN A 74 -21.86 -21.11 0.78
C ASN A 74 -21.73 -22.64 0.82
N ILE A 75 -22.28 -23.36 -0.17
CA ILE A 75 -22.14 -24.82 -0.27
C ILE A 75 -20.67 -25.22 -0.40
N ILE A 76 -19.89 -24.53 -1.24
CA ILE A 76 -18.46 -24.79 -1.40
C ILE A 76 -17.74 -24.58 -0.07
N LEU A 77 -17.97 -23.46 0.61
CA LEU A 77 -17.32 -23.13 1.87
C LEU A 77 -17.69 -24.12 2.98
N LEU A 78 -18.96 -24.49 3.13
CA LEU A 78 -19.41 -25.48 4.10
C LEU A 78 -18.80 -26.87 3.88
N ARG A 79 -18.55 -27.25 2.60
CA ARG A 79 -17.96 -28.54 2.23
C ARG A 79 -16.43 -28.53 2.12
N SER A 80 -15.78 -27.36 2.20
CA SER A 80 -14.34 -27.21 1.98
C SER A 80 -13.48 -27.80 3.09
N GLY A 81 -14.03 -28.06 4.26
CA GLY A 81 -13.25 -28.42 5.45
C GLY A 81 -12.32 -27.29 5.92
N ALA A 82 -12.61 -26.03 5.54
CA ALA A 82 -11.79 -24.89 5.90
C ALA A 82 -11.72 -24.68 7.42
N ASN A 83 -10.52 -24.46 7.91
CA ASN A 83 -10.30 -23.97 9.28
C ASN A 83 -10.55 -22.46 9.33
N VAL A 84 -10.18 -21.74 8.27
CA VAL A 84 -10.31 -20.28 8.13
C VAL A 84 -10.89 -19.95 6.77
N VAL A 85 -11.85 -19.02 6.73
CA VAL A 85 -12.35 -18.37 5.52
C VAL A 85 -12.01 -16.88 5.61
N HIS A 86 -11.06 -16.43 4.81
CA HIS A 86 -10.55 -15.07 4.84
C HIS A 86 -11.10 -14.26 3.67
N LEU A 87 -11.85 -13.22 3.98
CA LEU A 87 -12.47 -12.33 3.02
C LEU A 87 -11.60 -11.11 2.74
N HIS A 88 -11.52 -10.72 1.46
CA HIS A 88 -10.87 -9.49 1.00
C HIS A 88 -11.87 -8.48 0.41
N SER A 89 -13.17 -8.70 0.64
CA SER A 89 -14.26 -7.82 0.20
C SER A 89 -15.34 -7.76 1.26
N SER A 90 -15.65 -6.56 1.76
CA SER A 90 -16.57 -6.32 2.87
C SER A 90 -17.99 -6.82 2.61
N THR A 91 -18.47 -6.64 1.39
CA THR A 91 -19.84 -7.00 1.00
C THR A 91 -20.11 -8.51 1.00
N LEU A 92 -19.06 -9.35 1.03
CA LEU A 92 -19.21 -10.81 1.17
C LEU A 92 -19.66 -11.21 2.57
N ILE A 93 -19.37 -10.43 3.59
CA ILE A 93 -19.67 -10.74 5.00
C ILE A 93 -21.17 -11.00 5.18
N ASP A 94 -22.02 -10.19 4.55
CA ASP A 94 -23.48 -10.27 4.69
C ASP A 94 -24.12 -11.38 3.85
N LEU A 95 -23.36 -12.00 2.96
CA LEU A 95 -23.84 -13.04 2.04
C LEU A 95 -23.46 -14.46 2.49
N LEU A 96 -22.66 -14.59 3.56
CA LEU A 96 -22.20 -15.87 4.08
C LEU A 96 -22.92 -16.27 5.37
N PHE A 97 -23.23 -17.54 5.50
CA PHE A 97 -23.92 -18.11 6.66
C PHE A 97 -23.32 -19.46 7.09
N GLY A 98 -23.49 -19.80 8.38
CA GLY A 98 -23.06 -21.09 8.94
C GLY A 98 -21.56 -21.23 9.18
N ILE A 99 -20.75 -20.20 8.93
CA ILE A 99 -19.26 -20.25 9.07
C ILE A 99 -18.69 -19.06 9.85
N ARG A 100 -19.51 -18.33 10.61
CA ARG A 100 -19.12 -17.09 11.29
C ARG A 100 -17.86 -17.24 12.16
N ASN A 101 -17.72 -18.31 12.90
CA ASN A 101 -16.60 -18.59 13.78
C ASN A 101 -15.26 -18.89 13.06
N LYS A 102 -15.30 -19.06 11.74
CA LYS A 102 -14.14 -19.27 10.87
C LYS A 102 -13.90 -18.09 9.91
N LEU A 103 -14.76 -17.07 9.98
CA LEU A 103 -14.78 -15.98 9.03
C LEU A 103 -13.91 -14.84 9.51
N CYS A 104 -12.86 -14.51 8.75
CA CYS A 104 -12.00 -13.38 8.94
C CYS A 104 -12.15 -12.39 7.78
N TYR A 105 -11.89 -11.11 8.05
CA TYR A 105 -11.96 -10.07 7.02
C TYR A 105 -10.78 -9.11 7.15
N THR A 106 -10.07 -8.82 6.05
CA THR A 106 -9.08 -7.73 5.98
C THR A 106 -9.72 -6.47 5.43
N CYS A 107 -9.68 -5.40 6.22
CA CYS A 107 -10.09 -4.05 5.84
C CYS A 107 -8.87 -3.30 5.25
N HIS A 108 -8.96 -2.96 3.96
CA HIS A 108 -7.85 -2.41 3.18
C HIS A 108 -7.83 -0.88 3.09
N ASP A 109 -8.84 -0.18 3.62
CA ASP A 109 -8.90 1.30 3.59
C ASP A 109 -9.80 1.83 4.72
N ILE A 110 -9.68 3.12 4.98
CA ILE A 110 -10.52 3.88 5.91
C ILE A 110 -11.91 4.09 5.29
N GLY A 111 -12.94 4.20 6.10
CA GLY A 111 -14.31 4.50 5.65
C GLY A 111 -15.08 3.31 5.05
N ILE A 112 -14.52 2.11 5.03
CA ILE A 112 -15.20 0.92 4.48
C ILE A 112 -16.34 0.48 5.39
N ASN A 113 -17.54 0.37 4.82
CA ASN A 113 -18.72 -0.12 5.54
C ASN A 113 -18.80 -1.65 5.52
N PHE A 114 -19.00 -2.25 6.69
CA PHE A 114 -19.22 -3.69 6.86
C PHE A 114 -19.80 -4.01 8.25
N SER A 115 -20.12 -5.28 8.49
CA SER A 115 -20.71 -5.76 9.77
C SER A 115 -19.65 -6.53 10.59
N PRO A 116 -18.86 -5.89 11.46
CA PRO A 116 -17.77 -6.57 12.19
C PRO A 116 -18.28 -7.67 13.12
N LYS A 117 -19.50 -7.55 13.66
CA LYS A 117 -20.12 -8.59 14.51
C LYS A 117 -20.42 -9.91 13.79
N LYS A 118 -20.37 -9.94 12.45
CA LYS A 118 -20.64 -11.13 11.64
C LYS A 118 -19.37 -11.94 11.30
N VAL A 119 -18.21 -11.46 11.67
CA VAL A 119 -16.92 -12.14 11.49
C VAL A 119 -16.29 -12.47 12.84
N ALA A 120 -15.46 -13.50 12.89
CA ALA A 120 -14.71 -13.86 14.09
C ALA A 120 -13.62 -12.81 14.34
N LYS A 121 -12.88 -12.41 13.29
CA LYS A 121 -11.76 -11.48 13.38
C LYS A 121 -11.76 -10.50 12.22
N VAL A 122 -11.43 -9.24 12.51
CA VAL A 122 -11.19 -8.19 11.54
C VAL A 122 -9.70 -7.84 11.56
N PHE A 123 -9.07 -7.84 10.41
CA PHE A 123 -7.69 -7.41 10.26
C PHE A 123 -7.65 -6.01 9.65
N ALA A 124 -7.09 -5.08 10.37
CA ALA A 124 -6.82 -3.73 9.91
C ALA A 124 -5.37 -3.64 9.44
N ILE A 125 -5.14 -3.06 8.25
CA ILE A 125 -3.79 -2.97 7.67
C ILE A 125 -2.90 -1.91 8.32
N SER A 126 -3.45 -1.08 9.22
CA SER A 126 -2.73 -0.02 9.95
C SER A 126 -3.48 0.38 11.23
N CYS A 127 -2.82 1.13 12.13
CA CYS A 127 -3.46 1.74 13.28
C CYS A 127 -4.58 2.71 12.86
N ALA A 128 -4.40 3.47 11.78
CA ALA A 128 -5.40 4.39 11.26
C ALA A 128 -6.69 3.66 10.86
N VAL A 129 -6.57 2.54 10.11
CA VAL A 129 -7.73 1.70 9.74
C VAL A 129 -8.38 1.06 10.97
N LYS A 130 -7.59 0.59 11.95
CA LYS A 130 -8.14 0.06 13.21
C LYS A 130 -8.94 1.11 13.95
N LYS A 131 -8.40 2.32 14.09
CA LYS A 131 -9.05 3.45 14.78
C LYS A 131 -10.38 3.80 14.10
N ASP A 132 -10.41 3.95 12.77
CA ASP A 132 -11.63 4.19 12.00
C ASP A 132 -12.69 3.12 12.25
N ILE A 133 -12.33 1.84 12.27
CA ILE A 133 -13.25 0.74 12.55
C ILE A 133 -13.78 0.83 13.99
N GLN A 134 -12.90 1.07 14.97
CA GLN A 134 -13.30 1.14 16.38
C GLN A 134 -14.20 2.32 16.68
N GLU A 135 -13.93 3.48 16.10
CA GLU A 135 -14.77 4.69 16.25
C GLU A 135 -16.17 4.51 15.66
N ARG A 136 -16.27 3.86 14.48
CA ARG A 136 -17.56 3.65 13.79
C ARG A 136 -18.39 2.50 14.34
N TYR A 137 -17.77 1.44 14.83
CA TYR A 137 -18.46 0.19 15.14
C TYR A 137 -18.31 -0.26 16.59
N GLN A 138 -17.45 0.37 17.40
CA GLN A 138 -17.16 -0.02 18.78
C GLN A 138 -16.85 -1.53 18.90
N SER A 139 -15.95 -2.02 18.02
CA SER A 139 -15.65 -3.45 17.87
C SER A 139 -14.28 -3.78 18.45
N ASP A 140 -14.21 -4.81 19.31
CA ASP A 140 -12.98 -5.25 19.99
C ASP A 140 -12.23 -6.35 19.22
N ASN A 141 -12.87 -6.99 18.23
CA ASN A 141 -12.27 -8.08 17.45
C ASN A 141 -11.39 -7.58 16.28
N VAL A 142 -10.73 -6.43 16.44
CA VAL A 142 -9.91 -5.80 15.40
C VAL A 142 -8.42 -5.92 15.73
N PHE A 143 -7.70 -6.65 14.91
CA PHE A 143 -6.26 -6.89 15.02
C PHE A 143 -5.52 -6.10 13.94
N ILE A 144 -4.33 -5.57 14.25
CA ILE A 144 -3.49 -4.91 13.25
C ILE A 144 -2.59 -5.96 12.61
N ILE A 145 -2.69 -6.08 11.28
CA ILE A 145 -1.76 -6.84 10.47
C ILE A 145 -1.34 -5.97 9.29
N ASN A 146 -0.19 -5.35 9.43
CA ASN A 146 0.38 -4.46 8.43
C ASN A 146 0.65 -5.22 7.13
N ASN A 147 0.45 -4.54 5.99
CA ASN A 147 0.81 -5.09 4.70
C ASN A 147 2.32 -5.30 4.57
N GLY A 148 2.71 -6.40 3.92
CA GLY A 148 4.11 -6.76 3.71
C GLY A 148 4.57 -6.55 2.27
N ILE A 149 5.85 -6.25 2.09
CA ILE A 149 6.51 -6.15 0.78
C ILE A 149 7.55 -7.26 0.61
N LYS A 150 7.81 -7.64 -0.64
CA LYS A 150 8.90 -8.57 -1.00
C LYS A 150 10.20 -7.80 -1.11
N LEU A 151 11.01 -7.90 -0.07
CA LEU A 151 12.26 -7.14 0.05
C LEU A 151 13.33 -7.59 -0.95
N GLU A 152 13.32 -8.85 -1.32
CA GLU A 152 14.27 -9.46 -2.27
C GLU A 152 14.09 -8.91 -3.70
N ASP A 153 12.89 -8.42 -4.04
CA ASP A 153 12.61 -7.86 -5.35
C ASP A 153 13.03 -6.38 -5.45
N VAL A 154 13.27 -5.70 -4.31
CA VAL A 154 13.57 -4.27 -4.26
C VAL A 154 15.08 -4.03 -4.39
N LYS A 155 15.48 -3.40 -5.50
CA LYS A 155 16.87 -3.00 -5.72
C LYS A 155 17.28 -1.92 -4.74
N VAL A 156 18.43 -2.13 -4.11
CA VAL A 156 18.96 -1.25 -3.06
C VAL A 156 19.87 -0.19 -3.66
N LYS A 157 19.78 1.05 -3.14
CA LYS A 157 20.74 2.12 -3.42
C LYS A 157 22.04 1.82 -2.66
N GLU A 158 23.11 1.56 -3.41
CA GLU A 158 24.41 1.18 -2.85
C GLU A 158 25.27 2.39 -2.43
N SER A 159 25.09 3.51 -3.12
CA SER A 159 25.85 4.73 -2.87
C SER A 159 24.96 5.94 -2.67
N HIS A 160 25.19 6.65 -1.57
CA HIS A 160 24.50 7.87 -1.20
C HIS A 160 25.48 9.06 -1.31
N PHE A 161 25.77 9.46 -2.54
CA PHE A 161 26.63 10.61 -2.78
C PHE A 161 25.87 11.69 -3.54
N LEU A 162 25.80 12.90 -2.97
CA LEU A 162 25.15 14.06 -3.57
C LEU A 162 26.23 15.12 -3.86
N PRO A 163 26.79 15.18 -5.09
CA PRO A 163 27.76 16.23 -5.44
C PRO A 163 27.09 17.60 -5.43
N ALA A 164 27.81 18.62 -5.03
CA ALA A 164 27.34 20.00 -4.83
C ALA A 164 26.65 20.67 -6.04
N ARG A 165 26.77 20.12 -7.25
CA ARG A 165 26.16 20.63 -8.49
C ARG A 165 25.25 19.60 -9.20
N ARG A 166 24.97 18.46 -8.57
CA ARG A 166 24.06 17.46 -9.14
C ARG A 166 22.62 17.86 -8.88
N VAL A 167 21.76 17.58 -9.85
CA VAL A 167 20.29 17.70 -9.68
C VAL A 167 19.82 16.67 -8.66
N VAL A 168 19.22 17.11 -7.58
CA VAL A 168 18.57 16.27 -6.57
C VAL A 168 17.32 15.65 -7.19
N ARG A 169 17.21 14.33 -7.18
CA ARG A 169 16.10 13.60 -7.77
C ARG A 169 15.14 13.11 -6.69
N ILE A 170 13.92 13.61 -6.73
CA ILE A 170 12.83 13.22 -5.83
C ILE A 170 11.83 12.35 -6.61
N VAL A 171 11.32 11.30 -6.01
CA VAL A 171 10.25 10.47 -6.58
C VAL A 171 8.99 10.54 -5.74
N ASN A 172 7.84 10.62 -6.43
CA ASN A 172 6.53 10.36 -5.88
C ASN A 172 5.86 9.24 -6.69
N VAL A 173 5.46 8.17 -6.02
CA VAL A 173 4.77 7.05 -6.66
C VAL A 173 3.36 6.96 -6.09
N ALA A 174 2.37 7.35 -6.87
CA ALA A 174 0.96 7.32 -6.47
C ALA A 174 0.04 7.48 -7.68
N ARG A 175 -1.23 7.06 -7.54
CA ARG A 175 -2.26 7.48 -8.49
C ARG A 175 -2.35 9.02 -8.46
N LEU A 176 -2.44 9.64 -9.63
CA LEU A 176 -2.60 11.10 -9.75
C LEU A 176 -4.02 11.52 -9.37
N ASP A 177 -4.18 11.79 -8.09
CA ASP A 177 -5.41 12.17 -7.39
C ASP A 177 -5.00 13.17 -6.29
N HIS A 178 -4.82 14.44 -6.69
CA HIS A 178 -4.19 15.45 -5.82
C HIS A 178 -4.99 15.71 -4.55
N GLU A 179 -6.31 15.61 -4.60
CA GLU A 179 -7.16 15.80 -3.42
C GLU A 179 -6.87 14.76 -2.33
N LYS A 180 -6.51 13.53 -2.73
CA LYS A 180 -6.18 12.44 -1.82
C LYS A 180 -4.67 12.28 -1.64
N LYS A 181 -3.88 12.36 -2.72
CA LYS A 181 -2.46 12.04 -2.75
C LYS A 181 -1.51 13.23 -2.63
N GLY A 182 -2.05 14.46 -2.65
CA GLY A 182 -1.30 15.67 -2.30
C GLY A 182 -0.16 16.05 -3.24
N GLN A 183 -0.18 15.62 -4.51
CA GLN A 183 0.89 15.95 -5.46
C GLN A 183 1.06 17.47 -5.65
N ASP A 184 -0.03 18.24 -5.53
CA ASP A 184 -0.03 19.69 -5.53
C ASP A 184 0.79 20.29 -4.38
N ILE A 185 0.80 19.66 -3.19
CA ILE A 185 1.64 20.09 -2.05
C ILE A 185 3.12 19.99 -2.45
N LEU A 186 3.53 18.88 -3.06
CA LEU A 186 4.91 18.69 -3.48
C LEU A 186 5.32 19.66 -4.58
N ILE A 187 4.47 19.89 -5.58
CA ILE A 187 4.72 20.88 -6.65
C ILE A 187 4.86 22.29 -6.06
N GLY A 188 3.96 22.67 -5.13
CA GLY A 188 4.06 23.95 -4.42
C GLY A 188 5.35 24.07 -3.60
N ALA A 189 5.77 23.00 -2.92
CA ALA A 189 7.03 22.98 -2.17
C ALA A 189 8.25 23.16 -3.09
N ILE A 190 8.24 22.59 -4.29
CA ILE A 190 9.29 22.80 -5.30
C ILE A 190 9.36 24.27 -5.73
N ALA A 191 8.20 24.93 -5.93
CA ALA A 191 8.17 26.35 -6.25
C ALA A 191 8.76 27.21 -5.13
N LEU A 192 8.41 26.96 -3.87
CA LEU A 192 9.00 27.66 -2.73
C LEU A 192 10.51 27.41 -2.60
N LEU A 193 10.98 26.20 -2.85
CA LEU A 193 12.43 25.90 -2.82
C LEU A 193 13.18 26.66 -3.90
N ARG A 194 12.61 26.81 -5.10
CA ARG A 194 13.15 27.62 -6.18
C ARG A 194 13.22 29.10 -5.79
N GLU A 195 12.19 29.67 -5.18
CA GLU A 195 12.20 31.05 -4.67
C GLU A 195 13.28 31.28 -3.61
N ARG A 196 13.61 30.23 -2.84
CA ARG A 196 14.72 30.24 -1.85
C ARG A 196 16.10 30.00 -2.48
N GLY A 197 16.21 29.91 -3.81
CA GLY A 197 17.46 29.70 -4.55
C GLY A 197 17.91 28.23 -4.62
N ILE A 198 17.05 27.27 -4.30
CA ILE A 198 17.33 25.83 -4.42
C ILE A 198 16.71 25.34 -5.74
N GLU A 199 17.45 25.54 -6.85
CA GLU A 199 16.96 25.26 -8.20
C GLU A 199 17.36 23.87 -8.74
N HIS A 200 18.42 23.28 -8.22
CA HIS A 200 18.98 22.01 -8.73
C HIS A 200 18.23 20.80 -8.17
N LEU A 201 16.94 20.71 -8.45
CA LEU A 201 16.11 19.58 -8.06
C LEU A 201 15.08 19.24 -9.13
N CYS A 202 14.67 17.97 -9.18
CA CYS A 202 13.69 17.45 -10.11
C CYS A 202 12.81 16.43 -9.39
N VAL A 203 11.50 16.49 -9.63
CA VAL A 203 10.51 15.55 -9.12
C VAL A 203 9.93 14.71 -10.24
N ASP A 204 9.99 13.39 -10.07
CA ASP A 204 9.34 12.43 -10.95
C ASP A 204 8.06 11.91 -10.29
N PHE A 205 6.91 12.17 -10.93
CA PHE A 205 5.62 11.55 -10.56
C PHE A 205 5.41 10.28 -11.38
N ILE A 206 5.38 9.13 -10.69
CA ILE A 206 5.10 7.81 -11.28
C ILE A 206 3.67 7.42 -10.95
N GLY A 207 2.82 7.34 -11.97
CA GLY A 207 1.42 6.97 -11.87
C GLY A 207 0.58 7.68 -12.90
N GLU A 208 -0.70 7.32 -12.95
CA GLU A 208 -1.73 7.96 -13.79
C GLU A 208 -2.97 8.26 -12.96
N GLY A 209 -3.81 9.17 -13.44
CA GLY A 209 -5.07 9.50 -12.77
C GLY A 209 -5.70 10.79 -13.28
N ASN A 210 -6.90 11.08 -12.77
CA ASN A 210 -7.73 12.18 -13.26
C ASN A 210 -7.13 13.57 -13.01
N SER A 211 -6.19 13.68 -12.07
CA SER A 211 -5.56 14.96 -11.72
C SER A 211 -4.36 15.33 -12.61
N ARG A 212 -3.94 14.46 -13.55
CA ARG A 212 -2.73 14.69 -14.34
C ARG A 212 -2.70 16.09 -14.99
N LYS A 213 -3.73 16.41 -15.76
CA LYS A 213 -3.82 17.70 -16.45
C LYS A 213 -3.80 18.89 -15.49
N ILE A 214 -4.52 18.79 -14.39
CA ILE A 214 -4.56 19.82 -13.33
C ILE A 214 -3.16 20.06 -12.75
N LEU A 215 -2.42 18.98 -12.50
CA LEU A 215 -1.07 19.07 -11.92
C LEU A 215 -0.03 19.60 -12.92
N GLU A 216 -0.18 19.27 -14.22
CA GLU A 216 0.64 19.83 -15.29
C GLU A 216 0.41 21.36 -15.39
N GLU A 217 -0.85 21.81 -15.50
CA GLU A 217 -1.23 23.23 -15.51
C GLU A 217 -0.77 23.96 -14.23
N PHE A 218 -0.86 23.30 -13.07
CA PHE A 218 -0.41 23.88 -11.80
C PHE A 218 1.11 24.07 -11.76
N SER A 219 1.90 23.13 -12.30
CA SER A 219 3.36 23.27 -12.41
C SER A 219 3.78 24.38 -13.37
N GLU A 220 3.02 24.59 -14.46
CA GLU A 220 3.25 25.69 -15.40
C GLU A 220 2.97 27.05 -14.75
N ASN A 221 1.83 27.18 -14.06
CA ASN A 221 1.44 28.41 -13.36
C ASN A 221 2.44 28.85 -12.30
N LEU A 222 3.10 27.88 -11.65
CA LEU A 222 4.18 28.11 -10.67
C LEU A 222 5.58 28.24 -11.31
N ASN A 223 5.69 28.15 -12.65
CA ASN A 223 6.94 28.20 -13.40
C ASN A 223 7.97 27.12 -13.00
N VAL A 224 7.53 25.92 -12.61
CA VAL A 224 8.38 24.78 -12.22
C VAL A 224 8.23 23.56 -13.12
N SER A 225 7.62 23.70 -14.29
CA SER A 225 7.37 22.60 -15.23
C SER A 225 8.66 21.89 -15.69
N GLU A 226 9.80 22.58 -15.74
CA GLU A 226 11.11 21.96 -16.05
C GLU A 226 11.64 21.07 -14.92
N GLN A 227 11.18 21.30 -13.68
CA GLN A 227 11.57 20.55 -12.49
C GLN A 227 10.59 19.39 -12.16
N VAL A 228 9.44 19.32 -12.86
CA VAL A 228 8.36 18.37 -12.62
C VAL A 228 8.17 17.49 -13.85
N ARG A 229 8.26 16.17 -13.68
CA ARG A 229 8.06 15.21 -14.77
C ARG A 229 7.01 14.18 -14.39
N PHE A 230 6.10 13.90 -15.32
CA PHE A 230 5.08 12.87 -15.17
C PHE A 230 5.45 11.66 -16.04
N LEU A 231 5.91 10.57 -15.40
CA LEU A 231 6.45 9.39 -16.08
C LEU A 231 5.38 8.37 -16.49
N GLY A 232 4.11 8.65 -16.16
CA GLY A 232 3.00 7.75 -16.44
C GLY A 232 2.98 6.52 -15.54
N LEU A 233 2.04 5.61 -15.83
CA LEU A 233 1.91 4.37 -15.10
C LEU A 233 3.11 3.46 -15.36
N LYS A 234 3.69 2.94 -14.29
CA LYS A 234 4.74 1.91 -14.33
C LYS A 234 4.29 0.69 -13.55
N ASP A 235 4.75 -0.47 -13.97
CA ASP A 235 4.52 -1.70 -13.22
C ASP A 235 5.40 -1.78 -11.96
N ARG A 236 5.09 -2.72 -11.10
CA ARG A 236 5.80 -2.89 -9.82
C ARG A 236 7.25 -3.25 -10.01
N THR A 237 7.58 -4.03 -11.03
CA THR A 237 8.95 -4.42 -11.35
C THR A 237 9.79 -3.19 -11.69
N TYR A 238 9.26 -2.30 -12.53
CA TYR A 238 9.92 -1.03 -12.83
C TYR A 238 10.16 -0.22 -11.55
N ILE A 239 9.14 -0.05 -10.71
CA ILE A 239 9.26 0.72 -9.45
C ILE A 239 10.37 0.12 -8.59
N TYR A 240 10.36 -1.19 -8.35
CA TYR A 240 11.34 -1.88 -7.53
C TYR A 240 12.78 -1.77 -8.05
N GLN A 241 12.96 -1.75 -9.36
CA GLN A 241 14.27 -1.64 -9.98
C GLN A 241 14.80 -0.19 -10.04
N HIS A 242 13.91 0.81 -10.01
CA HIS A 242 14.29 2.21 -10.24
C HIS A 242 14.18 3.14 -9.02
N LEU A 243 13.59 2.70 -7.90
CA LEU A 243 13.58 3.52 -6.67
C LEU A 243 15.01 3.92 -6.25
N CYS A 244 15.98 3.02 -6.35
CA CYS A 244 17.37 3.27 -6.00
C CYS A 244 18.07 4.36 -6.86
N ASP A 245 17.46 4.79 -7.98
CA ASP A 245 18.00 5.83 -8.85
C ASP A 245 17.73 7.25 -8.32
N TYR A 246 16.87 7.39 -7.31
CA TYR A 246 16.49 8.68 -6.70
C TYR A 246 17.31 8.99 -5.44
N ASP A 247 17.24 10.24 -5.01
CA ASP A 247 17.91 10.70 -3.79
C ASP A 247 16.94 10.75 -2.60
N PHE A 248 15.66 11.08 -2.86
CA PHE A 248 14.60 11.11 -1.88
C PHE A 248 13.30 10.52 -2.46
N MET A 249 12.46 10.01 -1.56
CA MET A 249 11.03 9.79 -1.85
C MET A 249 10.22 10.79 -1.05
N CYS A 250 9.22 11.43 -1.69
CA CYS A 250 8.22 12.26 -1.00
C CYS A 250 6.83 11.69 -1.25
N HIS A 251 6.09 11.44 -0.16
CA HIS A 251 4.72 10.93 -0.21
C HIS A 251 3.76 11.86 0.54
N PRO A 252 3.24 12.91 -0.11
CA PRO A 252 2.51 14.01 0.51
C PRO A 252 1.00 13.74 0.66
N SER A 253 0.60 12.48 0.79
CA SER A 253 -0.82 12.09 0.83
C SER A 253 -1.56 12.78 1.98
N ARG A 254 -2.73 13.37 1.64
CA ARG A 254 -3.68 13.89 2.64
C ARG A 254 -4.41 12.78 3.38
N PHE A 255 -4.70 11.69 2.65
CA PHE A 255 -5.40 10.50 3.19
C PHE A 255 -4.77 9.24 2.60
N GLU A 256 -4.25 8.35 3.47
CA GLU A 256 -3.64 7.09 3.06
C GLU A 256 -3.80 6.03 4.14
N GLY A 257 -4.49 4.93 3.81
CA GLY A 257 -4.72 3.86 4.78
C GLY A 257 -3.46 3.14 5.22
N PHE A 258 -2.45 3.01 4.31
CA PHE A 258 -1.19 2.35 4.63
C PHE A 258 0.03 3.01 3.98
N GLY A 259 0.11 3.06 2.64
CA GLY A 259 1.24 3.65 1.91
C GLY A 259 2.38 2.66 1.61
N LEU A 260 2.06 1.51 1.00
CA LEU A 260 3.04 0.48 0.62
C LEU A 260 4.32 1.04 -0.02
N VAL A 261 4.17 2.05 -0.87
CA VAL A 261 5.29 2.67 -1.60
C VAL A 261 6.33 3.31 -0.67
N VAL A 262 5.91 3.78 0.51
CA VAL A 262 6.83 4.31 1.53
C VAL A 262 7.72 3.20 2.09
N ALA A 263 7.13 2.04 2.40
CA ALA A 263 7.90 0.87 2.80
C ALA A 263 8.85 0.40 1.68
N GLU A 264 8.39 0.45 0.41
CA GLU A 264 9.21 0.13 -0.77
C GLU A 264 10.41 1.11 -0.92
N GLY A 265 10.19 2.42 -0.70
CA GLY A 265 11.26 3.43 -0.70
C GLY A 265 12.28 3.20 0.40
N MET A 266 11.83 2.93 1.62
CA MET A 266 12.72 2.60 2.75
C MET A 266 13.48 1.29 2.52
N ALA A 267 12.84 0.29 1.89
CA ALA A 267 13.50 -0.95 1.48
C ALA A 267 14.58 -0.72 0.42
N ALA A 268 14.38 0.22 -0.48
CA ALA A 268 15.40 0.66 -1.45
C ALA A 268 16.52 1.51 -0.83
N LYS A 269 16.49 1.75 0.49
CA LYS A 269 17.38 2.67 1.22
C LYS A 269 17.26 4.12 0.78
N LEU A 270 16.08 4.57 0.38
CA LEU A 270 15.82 5.99 0.17
C LEU A 270 15.45 6.67 1.49
N PRO A 271 16.00 7.86 1.78
CA PRO A 271 15.38 8.74 2.74
C PRO A 271 13.96 9.12 2.29
N VAL A 272 12.98 8.96 3.16
CA VAL A 272 11.58 9.21 2.84
C VAL A 272 11.03 10.39 3.63
N LEU A 273 10.21 11.22 2.96
CA LEU A 273 9.43 12.31 3.54
C LEU A 273 7.95 12.02 3.33
N VAL A 274 7.17 12.05 4.41
CA VAL A 274 5.72 11.81 4.35
C VAL A 274 4.96 12.90 5.09
N SER A 275 3.68 13.09 4.77
CA SER A 275 2.77 13.91 5.58
C SER A 275 2.47 13.23 6.92
N THR A 276 2.24 14.03 7.97
CA THR A 276 1.79 13.51 9.28
C THR A 276 0.35 13.00 9.22
N GLY A 277 0.02 12.01 10.07
CA GLY A 277 -1.36 11.63 10.40
C GLY A 277 -1.71 10.18 10.12
N ASP A 278 -1.47 9.64 8.93
CA ASP A 278 -2.00 8.35 8.49
C ASP A 278 -0.93 7.23 8.38
N GLY A 279 -1.25 6.16 7.66
CA GLY A 279 -0.41 4.98 7.51
C GLY A 279 1.06 5.25 7.12
N PRO A 280 1.38 6.15 6.18
CA PRO A 280 2.76 6.51 5.86
C PRO A 280 3.56 7.02 7.07
N TYR A 281 2.95 7.81 7.94
CA TYR A 281 3.58 8.32 9.16
C TYR A 281 3.84 7.20 10.18
N GLU A 282 2.94 6.19 10.23
CA GLU A 282 3.12 4.98 11.01
C GLU A 282 4.31 4.15 10.51
N ILE A 283 4.44 3.96 9.18
CA ILE A 283 5.53 3.20 8.56
C ILE A 283 6.90 3.78 8.91
N ILE A 284 7.05 5.10 8.92
CA ILE A 284 8.31 5.75 9.31
C ILE A 284 8.52 5.81 10.84
N GLY A 285 7.69 5.09 11.62
CA GLY A 285 7.76 5.06 13.08
C GLY A 285 7.59 6.43 13.70
N GLN A 286 6.65 7.24 13.20
CA GLN A 286 6.35 8.60 13.65
C GLN A 286 7.56 9.54 13.63
N GLY A 287 8.38 9.44 12.57
CA GLY A 287 9.58 10.24 12.37
C GLY A 287 10.89 9.58 12.85
N LYS A 288 10.84 8.39 13.45
CA LYS A 288 12.03 7.69 13.94
C LYS A 288 12.91 7.14 12.79
N TYR A 289 12.28 6.68 11.69
CA TYR A 289 12.94 5.99 10.59
C TYR A 289 12.82 6.75 9.25
N GLY A 290 12.17 7.90 9.24
CA GLY A 290 11.98 8.77 8.08
C GLY A 290 11.67 10.19 8.53
N PHE A 291 11.28 11.05 7.61
CA PHE A 291 10.98 12.46 7.85
C PHE A 291 9.50 12.73 7.62
N SER A 292 8.98 13.75 8.31
CA SER A 292 7.57 14.13 8.15
C SER A 292 7.42 15.65 8.10
N PHE A 293 6.30 16.07 7.52
CA PHE A 293 5.85 17.45 7.48
C PHE A 293 4.35 17.52 7.81
N GLU A 294 3.86 18.69 8.16
CA GLU A 294 2.47 18.91 8.50
C GLU A 294 1.54 18.63 7.31
N ASN A 295 0.55 17.76 7.52
CA ASN A 295 -0.38 17.35 6.46
C ASN A 295 -1.10 18.56 5.84
N GLY A 296 -1.07 18.65 4.51
CA GLY A 296 -1.68 19.75 3.76
C GLY A 296 -0.82 21.01 3.64
N SER A 297 0.30 21.12 4.37
CA SER A 297 1.15 22.32 4.38
C SER A 297 2.26 22.25 3.32
N VAL A 298 2.16 23.12 2.32
CA VAL A 298 3.20 23.33 1.28
C VAL A 298 4.48 23.85 1.92
N GLU A 299 4.39 24.81 2.84
CA GLU A 299 5.53 25.42 3.51
C GLU A 299 6.29 24.42 4.38
N SER A 300 5.57 23.65 5.19
CA SER A 300 6.19 22.60 6.02
C SER A 300 6.87 21.52 5.15
N CYS A 301 6.30 21.17 3.99
CA CYS A 301 6.91 20.26 3.04
C CYS A 301 8.20 20.83 2.45
N ALA A 302 8.20 22.10 2.06
CA ALA A 302 9.39 22.79 1.55
C ALA A 302 10.51 22.89 2.61
N ASP A 303 10.16 23.23 3.85
CA ASP A 303 11.10 23.31 4.96
C ASP A 303 11.76 21.96 5.23
N ALA A 304 10.96 20.89 5.26
CA ALA A 304 11.46 19.54 5.46
C ALA A 304 12.38 19.09 4.31
N LEU A 305 12.00 19.34 3.05
CA LEU A 305 12.86 19.04 1.89
C LEU A 305 14.16 19.85 1.92
N GLN A 306 14.10 21.14 2.26
CA GLN A 306 15.29 21.98 2.39
C GLN A 306 16.23 21.43 3.44
N TYR A 307 15.71 21.08 4.63
CA TYR A 307 16.49 20.45 5.69
C TYR A 307 17.15 19.15 5.21
N MET A 308 16.39 18.29 4.51
CA MET A 308 16.90 17.01 4.02
C MET A 308 18.00 17.19 2.97
N ILE A 309 17.89 18.16 2.08
CA ILE A 309 18.92 18.48 1.08
C ILE A 309 20.20 18.99 1.75
N GLN A 310 20.07 19.93 2.69
CA GLN A 310 21.21 20.54 3.39
C GLN A 310 21.96 19.55 4.30
N ASN A 311 21.25 18.58 4.87
CA ASN A 311 21.80 17.61 5.82
C ASN A 311 21.88 16.18 5.23
N TYR A 312 21.97 16.06 3.90
CA TYR A 312 21.89 14.77 3.19
C TYR A 312 22.83 13.71 3.78
N HIS A 313 24.06 14.07 4.08
CA HIS A 313 25.08 13.15 4.59
C HIS A 313 24.72 12.52 5.94
N GLU A 314 24.10 13.30 6.83
CA GLU A 314 23.61 12.79 8.11
C GLU A 314 22.39 11.89 7.92
N ILE A 315 21.48 12.30 7.05
CA ILE A 315 20.23 11.61 6.79
C ILE A 315 20.46 10.20 6.23
N VAL A 316 21.36 10.06 5.26
CA VAL A 316 21.64 8.76 4.64
C VAL A 316 22.34 7.78 5.58
N SER A 317 22.97 8.24 6.67
CA SER A 317 23.51 7.34 7.69
C SER A 317 22.43 6.50 8.40
N LYS A 318 21.17 6.92 8.33
CA LYS A 318 20.03 6.27 9.00
C LYS A 318 19.26 5.29 8.11
N VAL A 319 19.51 5.24 6.79
CA VAL A 319 18.72 4.43 5.87
C VAL A 319 18.85 2.91 6.11
N ASP A 320 19.99 2.46 6.62
CA ASP A 320 20.17 1.04 6.97
C ASP A 320 19.29 0.63 8.17
N ILE A 321 19.14 1.52 9.15
CA ILE A 321 18.27 1.29 10.30
C ILE A 321 16.80 1.32 9.85
N ALA A 322 16.45 2.24 8.95
CA ALA A 322 15.12 2.31 8.36
C ALA A 322 14.78 1.04 7.57
N ARG A 323 15.71 0.54 6.74
CA ARG A 323 15.53 -0.73 6.02
C ARG A 323 15.34 -1.92 6.98
N LYS A 324 16.15 -2.05 8.02
CA LYS A 324 15.99 -3.11 9.03
C LYS A 324 14.63 -3.07 9.73
N HIS A 325 14.08 -1.86 9.95
CA HIS A 325 12.74 -1.71 10.47
C HIS A 325 11.70 -2.28 9.50
N ILE A 326 11.82 -1.99 8.19
CA ILE A 326 10.93 -2.56 7.17
C ILE A 326 11.06 -4.09 7.08
N GLU A 327 12.28 -4.62 7.12
CA GLU A 327 12.53 -6.07 7.11
C GLU A 327 11.81 -6.78 8.26
N LYS A 328 11.87 -6.18 9.45
CA LYS A 328 11.26 -6.76 10.65
C LYS A 328 9.73 -6.63 10.68
N GLU A 329 9.19 -5.47 10.33
CA GLU A 329 7.78 -5.15 10.61
C GLU A 329 6.89 -5.27 9.37
N TYR A 330 7.44 -5.10 8.16
CA TYR A 330 6.70 -4.94 6.92
C TYR A 330 7.17 -5.88 5.79
N SER A 331 7.85 -6.98 6.13
CA SER A 331 8.11 -8.05 5.15
C SER A 331 6.87 -8.92 4.94
N VAL A 332 6.79 -9.61 3.79
CA VAL A 332 5.71 -10.59 3.53
C VAL A 332 5.71 -11.70 4.57
N GLU A 333 6.89 -12.18 4.97
CA GLU A 333 7.06 -13.22 5.97
C GLU A 333 6.51 -12.79 7.33
N SER A 334 6.85 -11.57 7.80
CA SER A 334 6.32 -11.00 9.04
C SER A 334 4.81 -10.82 9.00
N MET A 335 4.27 -10.33 7.90
CA MET A 335 2.82 -10.19 7.71
C MET A 335 2.13 -11.56 7.80
N VAL A 336 2.62 -12.55 7.08
CA VAL A 336 2.01 -13.89 7.03
C VAL A 336 2.14 -14.60 8.37
N ALA A 337 3.26 -14.48 9.09
CA ALA A 337 3.41 -15.00 10.43
C ALA A 337 2.32 -14.47 11.37
N ARG A 338 2.07 -13.14 11.36
CA ARG A 338 1.00 -12.49 12.13
C ARG A 338 -0.40 -13.00 11.75
N TYR A 339 -0.69 -13.20 10.44
CA TYR A 339 -1.95 -13.81 10.01
C TYR A 339 -2.09 -15.23 10.55
N ASN A 340 -1.05 -16.05 10.45
CA ASN A 340 -1.08 -17.44 10.89
C ASN A 340 -1.27 -17.56 12.42
N GLU A 341 -0.63 -16.70 13.20
CA GLU A 341 -0.86 -16.60 14.65
C GLU A 341 -2.30 -16.19 14.94
N ALA A 342 -2.77 -15.11 14.29
CA ALA A 342 -4.11 -14.61 14.50
C ALA A 342 -5.22 -15.58 14.06
N TYR A 343 -4.97 -16.55 13.18
CA TYR A 343 -5.94 -17.58 12.82
C TYR A 343 -6.11 -18.66 13.88
N ILE A 344 -5.09 -18.87 14.73
CA ILE A 344 -5.08 -19.92 15.75
C ILE A 344 -5.70 -19.42 17.07
N GLU A 345 -5.45 -18.16 17.43
CA GLU A 345 -6.08 -17.52 18.60
C GLU A 345 -7.61 -17.49 18.51
#